data_73e85523e23b01399e9e6f9ec43a6898
#
_entry.id   73e85523e23b01399e9e6f9ec43a6898
#
_cell.length_a   1.000
_cell.length_b   1.000
_cell.length_c   1.000
_cell.angle_alpha   90.00
_cell.angle_beta   90.00
_cell.angle_gamma   90.00
#
_symmetry.space_group_name_H-M   'P 1'
#
loop_
_entity.id
_entity.type
_entity.pdbx_description
1 polymer ?
#
loop_
_entity_poly.entity_id
_entity_poly.type
_entity_poly.pdbx_seq_one_letter_code
_entity_poly.pdbx_strand_id
1 'polypeptide(L)'
;MKGKLCLLYFLQFGVWGCYLSSFGQLLGRGGLGGDIAWFYAAVGIVSLITPALAGHIADTIGHPARVLGVCHLLAAVAMTCCWIYCQDNGQFEFRTMFILYFAFLAFYMPTIALANTTTFKILNSKGIRPVDAFPAIRIWGTVGFVIAMWFVNSAWYDNGAFGITFSDTNPHAQMRFQYNSMQLLCAAATGFAVSAYTLLLPRVGTKATARKAATEIFGLKALSLFKITDIRVFLILLIFMGVCLQISNGYVVPFINHFMGIQEYANDFITTNATFLFSLSQISEALCMLLVGKAIKRVGIRLVITTAMFAWCLRFGFLGIGNPGSGLIFLILSMLIYGIAFNFLSIASHLYMERRCSEKNKGFGQGLVMMMSNGIGATFGIMGAGAIINAFCRWELIEVKPGVVMRLFMGQWEYAWLIFGGYALIIGILFFCMFRDENKA
;
A
#
# COMPACT_ATOMS: atom_id res chain seq x y z
N MET A 1 6.84 -13.45 -23.93
CA MET A 1 7.09 -13.78 -22.52
C MET A 1 7.00 -12.57 -21.61
N LYS A 2 7.69 -11.47 -21.88
CA LYS A 2 7.58 -10.23 -21.08
C LYS A 2 6.13 -9.79 -20.90
N GLY A 3 5.29 -9.84 -21.94
CA GLY A 3 3.87 -9.50 -21.84
C GLY A 3 3.09 -10.37 -20.84
N LYS A 4 3.41 -11.68 -20.73
CA LYS A 4 2.78 -12.53 -19.70
C LYS A 4 3.13 -12.07 -18.27
N LEU A 5 4.36 -11.63 -18.05
CA LEU A 5 4.80 -11.12 -16.75
C LEU A 5 4.21 -9.73 -16.47
N CYS A 6 4.11 -8.87 -17.48
CA CYS A 6 3.43 -7.59 -17.38
C CYS A 6 1.96 -7.76 -16.95
N LEU A 7 1.24 -8.69 -17.57
CA LEU A 7 -0.15 -9.00 -17.20
C LEU A 7 -0.26 -9.59 -15.79
N LEU A 8 0.70 -10.43 -15.37
CA LEU A 8 0.77 -10.90 -13.99
C LEU A 8 0.81 -9.73 -13.00
N TYR A 9 1.73 -8.77 -13.21
CA TYR A 9 1.84 -7.61 -12.33
C TYR A 9 0.64 -6.69 -12.40
N PHE A 10 0.09 -6.49 -13.59
CA PHE A 10 -1.15 -5.72 -13.78
C PHE A 10 -2.28 -6.26 -12.92
N LEU A 11 -2.56 -7.56 -13.00
CA LEU A 11 -3.61 -8.21 -12.23
C LEU A 11 -3.27 -8.27 -10.73
N GLN A 12 -2.02 -8.62 -10.39
CA GLN A 12 -1.54 -8.72 -9.01
C GLN A 12 -1.80 -7.43 -8.21
N PHE A 13 -1.43 -6.28 -8.76
CA PHE A 13 -1.63 -4.99 -8.11
C PHE A 13 -3.01 -4.41 -8.36
N GLY A 14 -3.72 -4.89 -9.39
CA GLY A 14 -5.13 -4.61 -9.61
C GLY A 14 -5.99 -5.05 -8.42
N VAL A 15 -5.67 -6.17 -7.77
CA VAL A 15 -6.36 -6.61 -6.53
C VAL A 15 -6.31 -5.51 -5.46
N TRP A 16 -5.14 -4.92 -5.22
CA TRP A 16 -4.99 -3.81 -4.27
C TRP A 16 -5.71 -2.54 -4.74
N GLY A 17 -5.60 -2.22 -6.03
CA GLY A 17 -6.25 -1.06 -6.62
C GLY A 17 -7.77 -1.07 -6.45
N CYS A 18 -8.38 -2.26 -6.43
CA CYS A 18 -9.82 -2.38 -6.25
C CYS A 18 -10.32 -1.90 -4.88
N TYR A 19 -9.52 -1.98 -3.81
CA TYR A 19 -10.06 -1.72 -2.46
C TYR A 19 -9.17 -0.86 -1.56
N LEU A 20 -7.84 -0.93 -1.67
CA LEU A 20 -6.93 -0.45 -0.62
C LEU A 20 -7.17 1.02 -0.24
N SER A 21 -7.40 1.90 -1.20
CA SER A 21 -7.58 3.33 -0.94
C SER A 21 -8.99 3.70 -0.46
N SER A 22 -10.01 2.95 -0.87
CA SER A 22 -11.43 3.19 -0.53
C SER A 22 -11.93 2.34 0.66
N PHE A 23 -11.12 1.39 1.13
CA PHE A 23 -11.50 0.48 2.21
C PHE A 23 -11.77 1.20 3.54
N GLY A 24 -10.97 2.21 3.88
CA GLY A 24 -11.22 3.04 5.06
C GLY A 24 -12.59 3.72 5.04
N GLN A 25 -13.04 4.16 3.86
CA GLN A 25 -14.37 4.73 3.69
C GLN A 25 -15.48 3.68 3.85
N LEU A 26 -15.29 2.47 3.32
CA LEU A 26 -16.21 1.35 3.52
C LEU A 26 -16.36 0.99 5.00
N LEU A 27 -15.23 0.85 5.72
CA LEU A 27 -15.22 0.58 7.15
C LEU A 27 -15.96 1.67 7.94
N GLY A 28 -15.70 2.94 7.62
CA GLY A 28 -16.36 4.06 8.27
C GLY A 28 -17.87 4.06 8.08
N ARG A 29 -18.35 3.78 6.87
CA ARG A 29 -19.77 3.66 6.55
C ARG A 29 -20.43 2.48 7.26
N GLY A 30 -19.70 1.37 7.39
CA GLY A 30 -20.15 0.18 8.13
C GLY A 30 -20.05 0.29 9.65
N GLY A 31 -19.70 1.46 10.20
CA GLY A 31 -19.65 1.66 11.66
C GLY A 31 -18.28 1.45 12.29
N LEU A 32 -17.28 0.97 11.56
CA LEU A 32 -15.92 0.69 12.04
C LEU A 32 -14.93 1.83 11.78
N GLY A 33 -15.42 3.06 11.69
CA GLY A 33 -14.58 4.23 11.39
C GLY A 33 -13.51 4.52 12.44
N GLY A 34 -13.79 4.26 13.73
CA GLY A 34 -12.80 4.36 14.81
C GLY A 34 -11.71 3.29 14.76
N ASP A 35 -11.96 2.20 14.05
CA ASP A 35 -11.12 1.00 14.02
C ASP A 35 -10.28 0.87 12.74
N ILE A 36 -10.34 1.83 11.82
CA ILE A 36 -9.60 1.83 10.54
C ILE A 36 -8.13 1.49 10.77
N ALA A 37 -7.50 2.04 11.80
CA ALA A 37 -6.10 1.83 12.12
C ALA A 37 -5.76 0.33 12.34
N TRP A 38 -6.65 -0.45 12.95
CA TRP A 38 -6.45 -1.89 13.17
C TRP A 38 -6.37 -2.67 11.87
N PHE A 39 -7.23 -2.35 10.90
CA PHE A 39 -7.26 -3.02 9.60
C PHE A 39 -6.00 -2.74 8.78
N TYR A 40 -5.51 -1.50 8.78
CA TYR A 40 -4.26 -1.17 8.10
C TYR A 40 -3.01 -1.65 8.86
N ALA A 41 -3.06 -1.71 10.20
CA ALA A 41 -2.02 -2.33 11.01
C ALA A 41 -1.86 -3.84 10.73
N ALA A 42 -2.98 -4.54 10.49
CA ALA A 42 -2.98 -5.96 10.12
C ALA A 42 -2.12 -6.24 8.88
N VAL A 43 -2.04 -5.31 7.91
CA VAL A 43 -1.15 -5.41 6.73
C VAL A 43 0.30 -5.54 7.16
N GLY A 44 0.74 -4.71 8.11
CA GLY A 44 2.10 -4.74 8.65
C GLY A 44 2.37 -6.03 9.42
N ILE A 45 1.47 -6.41 10.35
CA ILE A 45 1.60 -7.61 11.19
C ILE A 45 1.73 -8.87 10.32
N VAL A 46 0.83 -9.04 9.36
CA VAL A 46 0.83 -10.20 8.46
C VAL A 46 2.09 -10.24 7.60
N SER A 47 2.55 -9.09 7.12
CA SER A 47 3.74 -8.97 6.28
C SER A 47 5.04 -9.36 6.99
N LEU A 48 5.07 -9.40 8.32
CA LEU A 48 6.23 -9.87 9.09
C LEU A 48 6.45 -11.38 8.95
N ILE A 49 5.38 -12.16 8.81
CA ILE A 49 5.42 -13.63 8.98
C ILE A 49 5.11 -14.35 7.67
N THR A 50 4.02 -13.99 7.01
CA THR A 50 3.46 -14.81 5.92
C THR A 50 4.31 -14.88 4.65
N PRO A 51 5.08 -13.83 4.23
CA PRO A 51 5.96 -13.95 3.08
C PRO A 51 7.10 -14.94 3.30
N ALA A 52 7.65 -15.00 4.51
CA ALA A 52 8.72 -15.94 4.86
C ALA A 52 8.22 -17.40 4.82
N LEU A 53 7.03 -17.67 5.37
CA LEU A 53 6.39 -18.98 5.34
C LEU A 53 6.08 -19.42 3.91
N ALA A 54 5.45 -18.57 3.12
CA ALA A 54 5.09 -18.90 1.74
C ALA A 54 6.31 -19.06 0.84
N GLY A 55 7.37 -18.27 1.06
CA GLY A 55 8.66 -18.44 0.40
C GLY A 55 9.28 -19.80 0.69
N HIS A 56 9.28 -20.22 1.97
CA HIS A 56 9.76 -21.54 2.37
C HIS A 56 8.95 -22.68 1.73
N ILE A 57 7.62 -22.58 1.71
CA ILE A 57 6.73 -23.54 1.04
C ILE A 57 7.07 -23.61 -0.46
N ALA A 58 7.24 -22.46 -1.11
CA ALA A 58 7.57 -22.37 -2.53
C ALA A 58 8.93 -23.00 -2.86
N ASP A 59 9.92 -22.83 -2.00
CA ASP A 59 11.25 -23.43 -2.14
C ASP A 59 11.20 -24.96 -1.91
N THR A 60 10.39 -25.42 -0.95
CA THR A 60 10.22 -26.85 -0.65
C THR A 60 9.48 -27.59 -1.77
N ILE A 61 8.42 -26.99 -2.31
CA ILE A 61 7.64 -27.55 -3.42
C ILE A 61 8.40 -27.42 -4.76
N GLY A 62 9.31 -26.44 -4.87
CA GLY A 62 10.08 -26.16 -6.09
C GLY A 62 9.27 -25.47 -7.20
N HIS A 63 8.02 -25.06 -6.95
CA HIS A 63 7.13 -24.46 -7.93
C HIS A 63 6.46 -23.16 -7.40
N PRO A 64 7.17 -22.02 -7.36
CA PRO A 64 6.65 -20.77 -6.79
C PRO A 64 5.39 -20.26 -7.48
N ALA A 65 5.21 -20.47 -8.79
CA ALA A 65 4.01 -20.07 -9.50
C ALA A 65 2.75 -20.81 -9.02
N ARG A 66 2.87 -22.09 -8.62
CA ARG A 66 1.74 -22.85 -8.06
C ARG A 66 1.35 -22.33 -6.69
N VAL A 67 2.35 -22.07 -5.82
CA VAL A 67 2.10 -21.51 -4.50
C VAL A 67 1.48 -20.12 -4.61
N LEU A 68 1.95 -19.29 -5.56
CA LEU A 68 1.34 -18.00 -5.90
C LEU A 68 -0.13 -18.14 -6.27
N GLY A 69 -0.49 -19.11 -7.14
CA GLY A 69 -1.86 -19.36 -7.56
C GLY A 69 -2.77 -19.80 -6.41
N VAL A 70 -2.28 -20.71 -5.55
CA VAL A 70 -3.03 -21.16 -4.37
C VAL A 70 -3.24 -20.02 -3.36
N CYS A 71 -2.21 -19.21 -3.11
CA CYS A 71 -2.34 -18.05 -2.23
C CYS A 71 -3.38 -17.06 -2.75
N HIS A 72 -3.40 -16.78 -4.07
CA HIS A 72 -4.42 -15.92 -4.66
C HIS A 72 -5.83 -16.54 -4.61
N LEU A 73 -5.96 -17.85 -4.79
CA LEU A 73 -7.23 -18.53 -4.66
C LEU A 73 -7.80 -18.37 -3.24
N LEU A 74 -6.99 -18.66 -2.22
CA LEU A 74 -7.42 -18.57 -0.83
C LEU A 74 -7.70 -17.11 -0.41
N ALA A 75 -6.88 -16.17 -0.88
CA ALA A 75 -7.13 -14.75 -0.69
C ALA A 75 -8.45 -14.31 -1.34
N ALA A 76 -8.72 -14.72 -2.59
CA ALA A 76 -9.96 -14.38 -3.29
C ALA A 76 -11.19 -14.97 -2.59
N VAL A 77 -11.10 -16.20 -2.08
CA VAL A 77 -12.18 -16.82 -1.27
C VAL A 77 -12.42 -16.00 0.00
N ALA A 78 -11.38 -15.66 0.75
CA ALA A 78 -11.51 -14.86 1.97
C ALA A 78 -12.12 -13.47 1.69
N MET A 79 -11.71 -12.81 0.59
CA MET A 79 -12.28 -11.52 0.17
C MET A 79 -13.74 -11.65 -0.27
N THR A 80 -14.12 -12.78 -0.89
CA THR A 80 -15.52 -13.08 -1.21
C THR A 80 -16.34 -13.22 0.08
N CYS A 81 -15.81 -13.88 1.11
CA CYS A 81 -16.47 -13.97 2.41
C CYS A 81 -16.65 -12.58 3.03
N CYS A 82 -15.64 -11.68 2.94
CA CYS A 82 -15.77 -10.29 3.37
C CYS A 82 -16.92 -9.59 2.61
N TRP A 83 -16.98 -9.75 1.31
CA TRP A 83 -18.04 -9.16 0.48
C TRP A 83 -19.44 -9.65 0.88
N ILE A 84 -19.63 -10.96 1.00
CA ILE A 84 -20.92 -11.57 1.43
C ILE A 84 -21.33 -11.01 2.80
N TYR A 85 -20.41 -11.00 3.77
CA TYR A 85 -20.67 -10.46 5.09
C TYR A 85 -21.14 -8.99 5.04
N CYS A 86 -20.53 -8.16 4.18
CA CYS A 86 -20.92 -6.77 4.01
C CYS A 86 -22.26 -6.59 3.28
N GLN A 87 -22.71 -7.56 2.45
CA GLN A 87 -24.02 -7.50 1.79
C GLN A 87 -25.16 -7.74 2.78
N ASP A 88 -24.94 -8.67 3.72
CA ASP A 88 -25.97 -9.09 4.67
C ASP A 88 -26.10 -8.14 5.86
N ASN A 89 -25.10 -7.25 6.08
CA ASN A 89 -25.02 -6.41 7.28
C ASN A 89 -24.82 -4.94 6.91
N GLY A 90 -25.76 -4.09 7.29
CA GLY A 90 -25.62 -2.63 7.14
C GLY A 90 -24.66 -2.00 8.15
N GLN A 91 -24.43 -2.65 9.28
CA GLN A 91 -23.41 -2.29 10.30
C GLN A 91 -22.50 -3.50 10.52
N PHE A 92 -21.19 -3.25 10.52
CA PHE A 92 -20.19 -4.29 10.63
C PHE A 92 -19.80 -4.53 12.09
N GLU A 93 -19.67 -5.78 12.49
CA GLU A 93 -19.05 -6.16 13.75
C GLU A 93 -17.52 -6.22 13.56
N PHE A 94 -16.77 -5.56 14.44
CA PHE A 94 -15.31 -5.48 14.36
C PHE A 94 -14.65 -6.87 14.26
N ARG A 95 -15.03 -7.78 15.18
CA ARG A 95 -14.38 -9.10 15.28
C ARG A 95 -14.53 -9.90 14.00
N THR A 96 -15.74 -9.99 13.47
CA THR A 96 -16.05 -10.77 12.26
C THR A 96 -15.35 -10.19 11.04
N MET A 97 -15.49 -8.87 10.82
CA MET A 97 -14.86 -8.19 9.69
C MET A 97 -13.32 -8.26 9.76
N PHE A 98 -12.75 -8.10 10.97
CA PHE A 98 -11.32 -8.17 11.16
C PHE A 98 -10.75 -9.56 10.88
N ILE A 99 -11.40 -10.63 11.35
CA ILE A 99 -10.96 -12.02 11.11
C ILE A 99 -11.00 -12.34 9.62
N LEU A 100 -12.08 -11.99 8.92
CA LEU A 100 -12.21 -12.24 7.47
C LEU A 100 -11.15 -11.47 6.68
N TYR A 101 -10.95 -10.20 6.99
CA TYR A 101 -9.93 -9.38 6.33
C TYR A 101 -8.50 -9.83 6.66
N PHE A 102 -8.23 -10.24 7.91
CA PHE A 102 -6.95 -10.80 8.31
C PHE A 102 -6.63 -12.10 7.56
N ALA A 103 -7.63 -12.97 7.39
CA ALA A 103 -7.49 -14.19 6.57
C ALA A 103 -7.15 -13.86 5.11
N PHE A 104 -7.82 -12.86 4.52
CA PHE A 104 -7.45 -12.35 3.19
C PHE A 104 -5.98 -11.91 3.14
N LEU A 105 -5.55 -11.07 4.08
CA LEU A 105 -4.19 -10.55 4.13
C LEU A 105 -3.17 -11.67 4.31
N ALA A 106 -3.45 -12.67 5.14
CA ALA A 106 -2.55 -13.79 5.41
C ALA A 106 -2.16 -14.54 4.12
N PHE A 107 -3.07 -14.64 3.17
CA PHE A 107 -2.81 -15.26 1.87
C PHE A 107 -2.38 -14.26 0.79
N TYR A 108 -2.81 -13.01 0.85
CA TYR A 108 -2.49 -12.01 -0.17
C TYR A 108 -1.08 -11.42 -0.02
N MET A 109 -0.64 -11.09 1.21
CA MET A 109 0.68 -10.45 1.42
C MET A 109 1.86 -11.25 0.86
N PRO A 110 1.91 -12.59 1.04
CA PRO A 110 3.00 -13.39 0.47
C PRO A 110 3.03 -13.38 -1.06
N THR A 111 1.92 -13.11 -1.73
CA THR A 111 1.86 -13.16 -3.20
C THR A 111 2.77 -12.15 -3.87
N ILE A 112 3.07 -11.02 -3.22
CA ILE A 112 3.98 -9.99 -3.74
C ILE A 112 5.40 -10.56 -3.89
N ALA A 113 5.91 -11.20 -2.85
CA ALA A 113 7.23 -11.83 -2.85
C ALA A 113 7.28 -13.05 -3.80
N LEU A 114 6.21 -13.85 -3.83
CA LEU A 114 6.08 -15.00 -4.72
C LEU A 114 6.00 -14.60 -6.20
N ALA A 115 5.33 -13.49 -6.53
CA ALA A 115 5.29 -12.94 -7.89
C ALA A 115 6.68 -12.50 -8.34
N ASN A 116 7.46 -11.83 -7.46
CA ASN A 116 8.84 -11.44 -7.74
C ASN A 116 9.72 -12.67 -7.98
N THR A 117 9.67 -13.66 -7.08
CA THR A 117 10.43 -14.90 -7.18
C THR A 117 10.08 -15.67 -8.47
N THR A 118 8.80 -15.79 -8.78
CA THR A 118 8.31 -16.45 -10.01
C THR A 118 8.84 -15.74 -11.24
N THR A 119 8.76 -14.41 -11.27
CA THR A 119 9.23 -13.58 -12.38
C THR A 119 10.73 -13.74 -12.59
N PHE A 120 11.52 -13.66 -11.52
CA PHE A 120 12.99 -13.80 -11.61
C PHE A 120 13.38 -15.19 -12.10
N LYS A 121 12.75 -16.25 -11.61
CA LYS A 121 13.00 -17.62 -12.08
C LYS A 121 12.65 -17.78 -13.57
N ILE A 122 11.53 -17.22 -14.04
CA ILE A 122 11.13 -17.26 -15.44
C ILE A 122 12.12 -16.49 -16.31
N LEU A 123 12.54 -15.28 -15.93
CA LEU A 123 13.51 -14.47 -16.66
C LEU A 123 14.86 -15.19 -16.77
N ASN A 124 15.39 -15.67 -15.63
CA ASN A 124 16.66 -16.40 -15.60
C ASN A 124 16.64 -17.68 -16.45
N SER A 125 15.52 -18.43 -16.47
CA SER A 125 15.39 -19.63 -17.30
C SER A 125 15.45 -19.35 -18.81
N LYS A 126 15.30 -18.08 -19.20
CA LYS A 126 15.39 -17.59 -20.59
C LYS A 126 16.66 -16.79 -20.87
N GLY A 127 17.61 -16.79 -19.95
CA GLY A 127 18.88 -16.06 -20.11
C GLY A 127 18.71 -14.52 -20.02
N ILE A 128 17.55 -14.02 -19.53
CA ILE A 128 17.28 -12.59 -19.36
C ILE A 128 17.64 -12.20 -17.94
N ARG A 129 18.55 -11.23 -17.78
CA ARG A 129 18.90 -10.73 -16.44
C ARG A 129 17.71 -9.98 -15.84
N PRO A 130 17.25 -10.35 -14.64
CA PRO A 130 16.12 -9.67 -13.99
C PRO A 130 16.33 -8.17 -13.84
N VAL A 131 17.56 -7.73 -13.54
CA VAL A 131 17.91 -6.31 -13.34
C VAL A 131 17.56 -5.43 -14.54
N ASP A 132 17.65 -5.99 -15.76
CA ASP A 132 17.39 -5.24 -16.99
C ASP A 132 15.90 -5.23 -17.39
N ALA A 133 15.18 -6.29 -17.06
CA ALA A 133 13.81 -6.48 -17.54
C ALA A 133 12.73 -6.19 -16.47
N PHE A 134 13.05 -6.42 -15.20
CA PHE A 134 12.07 -6.34 -14.11
C PHE A 134 11.47 -4.95 -13.90
N PRO A 135 12.22 -3.83 -13.99
CA PRO A 135 11.62 -2.50 -13.81
C PRO A 135 10.50 -2.22 -14.81
N ALA A 136 10.70 -2.58 -16.09
CA ALA A 136 9.68 -2.40 -17.14
C ALA A 136 8.46 -3.32 -16.94
N ILE A 137 8.64 -4.49 -16.33
CA ILE A 137 7.54 -5.40 -15.98
C ILE A 137 6.79 -4.86 -14.74
N ARG A 138 7.53 -4.39 -13.74
CA ARG A 138 6.95 -3.92 -12.46
C ARG A 138 6.06 -2.68 -12.61
N ILE A 139 6.36 -1.79 -13.55
CA ILE A 139 5.53 -0.62 -13.87
C ILE A 139 4.08 -1.02 -14.20
N TRP A 140 3.85 -2.15 -14.85
CA TRP A 140 2.50 -2.66 -15.15
C TRP A 140 1.69 -2.94 -13.89
N GLY A 141 2.34 -3.19 -12.77
CA GLY A 141 1.66 -3.26 -11.46
C GLY A 141 1.03 -1.93 -11.08
N THR A 142 1.75 -0.82 -11.22
CA THR A 142 1.18 0.52 -10.96
C THR A 142 0.05 0.85 -11.93
N VAL A 143 0.21 0.49 -13.22
CA VAL A 143 -0.86 0.66 -14.23
C VAL A 143 -2.11 -0.12 -13.83
N GLY A 144 -1.97 -1.39 -13.42
CA GLY A 144 -3.10 -2.22 -12.96
C GLY A 144 -3.76 -1.66 -11.71
N PHE A 145 -2.97 -1.19 -10.76
CA PHE A 145 -3.47 -0.54 -9.54
C PHE A 145 -4.32 0.70 -9.88
N VAL A 146 -3.81 1.61 -10.70
CA VAL A 146 -4.49 2.85 -11.09
C VAL A 146 -5.77 2.56 -11.88
N ILE A 147 -5.73 1.66 -12.86
CA ILE A 147 -6.91 1.30 -13.65
C ILE A 147 -8.00 0.68 -12.77
N ALA A 148 -7.62 -0.22 -11.86
CA ALA A 148 -8.56 -0.82 -10.90
C ALA A 148 -9.18 0.23 -9.96
N MET A 149 -8.37 1.19 -9.47
CA MET A 149 -8.88 2.33 -8.68
C MET A 149 -9.91 3.15 -9.47
N TRP A 150 -9.60 3.51 -10.72
CA TRP A 150 -10.51 4.31 -11.55
C TRP A 150 -11.79 3.55 -11.87
N PHE A 151 -11.68 2.24 -12.12
CA PHE A 151 -12.85 1.39 -12.30
C PHE A 151 -13.76 1.41 -11.07
N VAL A 152 -13.23 1.14 -9.89
CA VAL A 152 -14.00 1.13 -8.64
C VAL A 152 -14.54 2.53 -8.31
N ASN A 153 -13.78 3.59 -8.61
CA ASN A 153 -14.24 4.97 -8.42
C ASN A 153 -15.45 5.33 -9.28
N SER A 154 -15.56 4.74 -10.47
CA SER A 154 -16.57 5.18 -11.48
C SER A 154 -17.66 4.15 -11.77
N ALA A 155 -17.40 2.87 -11.58
CA ALA A 155 -18.37 1.80 -11.84
C ALA A 155 -19.48 1.78 -10.78
N TRP A 156 -20.71 1.55 -11.22
CA TRP A 156 -21.89 1.37 -10.37
C TRP A 156 -22.75 0.20 -10.86
N TYR A 157 -23.51 -0.38 -9.96
CA TYR A 157 -24.50 -1.41 -10.25
C TYR A 157 -25.74 -1.18 -9.39
N ASP A 158 -26.90 -1.12 -10.02
CA ASP A 158 -28.17 -0.91 -9.35
C ASP A 158 -29.30 -1.61 -10.13
N ASN A 159 -30.11 -2.43 -9.45
CA ASN A 159 -31.31 -3.09 -9.98
C ASN A 159 -31.11 -3.78 -11.35
N GLY A 160 -29.98 -4.44 -11.56
CA GLY A 160 -29.66 -5.14 -12.81
C GLY A 160 -29.00 -4.27 -13.88
N ALA A 161 -28.94 -2.94 -13.68
CA ALA A 161 -28.23 -2.03 -14.57
C ALA A 161 -26.79 -1.82 -14.12
N PHE A 162 -25.84 -1.87 -15.06
CA PHE A 162 -24.44 -1.55 -14.85
C PHE A 162 -24.05 -0.31 -15.65
N GLY A 163 -23.23 0.54 -15.08
CA GLY A 163 -22.69 1.69 -15.81
C GLY A 163 -21.43 2.27 -15.18
N ILE A 164 -20.87 3.26 -15.84
CA ILE A 164 -19.69 3.99 -15.42
C ILE A 164 -20.03 5.49 -15.38
N THR A 165 -19.69 6.15 -14.28
CA THR A 165 -19.86 7.59 -14.15
C THR A 165 -18.79 8.20 -13.25
N PHE A 166 -18.24 9.33 -13.69
CA PHE A 166 -17.42 10.23 -12.87
C PHE A 166 -18.24 11.47 -12.42
N SER A 167 -19.44 11.63 -13.00
CA SER A 167 -20.31 12.77 -12.69
C SER A 167 -21.13 12.51 -11.44
N ASP A 168 -21.20 13.50 -10.58
CA ASP A 168 -21.97 13.46 -9.35
C ASP A 168 -23.45 13.83 -9.58
N THR A 169 -23.78 14.39 -10.74
CA THR A 169 -25.16 14.65 -11.17
C THR A 169 -25.89 13.40 -11.63
N ASN A 170 -25.17 12.28 -11.84
CA ASN A 170 -25.77 11.01 -12.22
C ASN A 170 -26.58 10.45 -11.02
N PRO A 171 -27.82 9.98 -11.21
CA PRO A 171 -28.65 9.38 -10.14
C PRO A 171 -27.96 8.23 -9.40
N HIS A 172 -27.09 7.47 -10.09
CA HIS A 172 -26.37 6.33 -9.53
C HIS A 172 -24.99 6.69 -8.93
N ALA A 173 -24.66 7.99 -8.83
CA ALA A 173 -23.36 8.42 -8.31
C ALA A 173 -23.03 7.87 -6.90
N GLN A 174 -24.07 7.68 -6.07
CA GLN A 174 -23.92 7.13 -4.72
C GLN A 174 -23.80 5.61 -4.68
N MET A 175 -24.12 4.93 -5.78
CA MET A 175 -24.00 3.48 -5.93
C MET A 175 -22.63 3.05 -6.47
N ARG A 176 -21.70 4.00 -6.69
CA ARG A 176 -20.34 3.69 -7.14
C ARG A 176 -19.66 2.73 -6.19
N PHE A 177 -18.88 1.81 -6.74
CA PHE A 177 -18.25 0.71 -6.00
C PHE A 177 -17.32 1.18 -4.90
N GLN A 178 -16.67 2.33 -5.04
CA GLN A 178 -15.84 2.93 -3.99
C GLN A 178 -16.59 3.21 -2.68
N TYR A 179 -17.91 3.29 -2.74
CA TYR A 179 -18.75 3.64 -1.60
C TYR A 179 -19.42 2.41 -0.95
N ASN A 180 -19.33 1.26 -1.56
CA ASN A 180 -19.99 0.04 -1.09
C ASN A 180 -19.08 -1.18 -1.16
N SER A 181 -19.60 -2.35 -0.76
CA SER A 181 -18.86 -3.61 -0.70
C SER A 181 -18.48 -4.19 -2.07
N MET A 182 -19.01 -3.67 -3.19
CA MET A 182 -18.65 -4.15 -4.54
C MET A 182 -17.14 -3.99 -4.84
N GLN A 183 -16.43 -3.05 -4.19
CA GLN A 183 -14.99 -2.96 -4.24
C GLN A 183 -14.29 -4.26 -3.81
N LEU A 184 -14.85 -4.97 -2.80
CA LEU A 184 -14.32 -6.24 -2.32
C LEU A 184 -14.58 -7.37 -3.31
N LEU A 185 -15.76 -7.37 -3.95
CA LEU A 185 -16.07 -8.32 -5.03
C LEU A 185 -15.13 -8.14 -6.22
N CYS A 186 -14.83 -6.90 -6.62
CA CYS A 186 -13.87 -6.60 -7.68
C CYS A 186 -12.47 -7.12 -7.33
N ALA A 187 -12.04 -6.94 -6.08
CA ALA A 187 -10.77 -7.47 -5.59
C ALA A 187 -10.75 -9.00 -5.61
N ALA A 188 -11.83 -9.65 -5.18
CA ALA A 188 -11.97 -11.10 -5.21
C ALA A 188 -11.94 -11.65 -6.65
N ALA A 189 -12.72 -11.06 -7.55
CA ALA A 189 -12.76 -11.46 -8.97
C ALA A 189 -11.39 -11.32 -9.63
N THR A 190 -10.69 -10.22 -9.38
CA THR A 190 -9.32 -10.02 -9.86
C THR A 190 -8.38 -11.06 -9.25
N GLY A 191 -8.52 -11.40 -7.96
CA GLY A 191 -7.75 -12.43 -7.28
C GLY A 191 -7.95 -13.82 -7.89
N PHE A 192 -9.19 -14.21 -8.20
CA PHE A 192 -9.50 -15.45 -8.94
C PHE A 192 -8.87 -15.43 -10.34
N ALA A 193 -8.94 -14.30 -11.04
CA ALA A 193 -8.30 -14.15 -12.35
C ALA A 193 -6.77 -14.33 -12.27
N VAL A 194 -6.09 -13.76 -11.26
CA VAL A 194 -4.65 -14.02 -11.03
C VAL A 194 -4.41 -15.51 -10.77
N SER A 195 -5.17 -16.12 -9.88
CA SER A 195 -5.03 -17.55 -9.56
C SER A 195 -5.10 -18.40 -10.83
N ALA A 196 -6.14 -18.23 -11.63
CA ALA A 196 -6.29 -18.92 -12.92
C ALA A 196 -5.13 -18.59 -13.89
N TYR A 197 -4.71 -17.33 -13.93
CA TYR A 197 -3.63 -16.89 -14.82
C TYR A 197 -2.28 -17.53 -14.47
N THR A 198 -2.02 -17.85 -13.21
CA THR A 198 -0.76 -18.53 -12.82
C THR A 198 -0.62 -19.91 -13.49
N LEU A 199 -1.71 -20.56 -13.89
CA LEU A 199 -1.69 -21.83 -14.61
C LEU A 199 -1.13 -21.70 -16.03
N LEU A 200 -1.21 -20.48 -16.62
CA LEU A 200 -0.71 -20.16 -17.95
C LEU A 200 0.76 -19.71 -17.95
N LEU A 201 1.36 -19.54 -16.77
CA LEU A 201 2.77 -19.16 -16.64
C LEU A 201 3.68 -20.36 -16.97
N PRO A 202 4.90 -20.09 -17.52
CA PRO A 202 5.86 -21.14 -17.75
C PRO A 202 6.20 -21.92 -16.46
N ARG A 203 6.20 -23.23 -16.54
CA ARG A 203 6.57 -24.10 -15.42
C ARG A 203 8.09 -24.11 -15.28
N VAL A 204 8.62 -23.27 -14.41
CA VAL A 204 10.04 -23.28 -14.05
C VAL A 204 10.17 -23.96 -12.69
N GLY A 205 10.49 -25.25 -12.72
CA GLY A 205 10.82 -26.01 -11.53
C GLY A 205 12.24 -25.70 -11.06
N THR A 206 12.45 -25.69 -9.75
CA THR A 206 13.79 -25.68 -9.15
C THR A 206 13.96 -26.99 -8.39
N LYS A 207 15.23 -27.46 -8.24
CA LYS A 207 15.51 -28.55 -7.29
C LYS A 207 14.97 -28.12 -5.92
N ALA A 208 14.14 -28.99 -5.33
CA ALA A 208 13.65 -28.77 -3.98
C ALA A 208 14.85 -28.55 -3.05
N THR A 209 14.84 -27.46 -2.30
CA THR A 209 15.88 -27.16 -1.33
C THR A 209 15.61 -27.90 -0.03
N ALA A 210 16.66 -28.34 0.65
CA ALA A 210 16.52 -28.97 1.96
C ALA A 210 15.74 -28.07 2.93
N ARG A 211 14.98 -28.71 3.83
CA ARG A 211 14.14 -28.04 4.84
C ARG A 211 15.02 -27.12 5.70
N LYS A 212 14.81 -25.81 5.61
CA LYS A 212 15.52 -24.83 6.42
C LYS A 212 15.02 -24.87 7.87
N ALA A 213 15.91 -24.61 8.82
CA ALA A 213 15.54 -24.47 10.22
C ALA A 213 14.59 -23.26 10.42
N ALA A 214 13.70 -23.31 11.41
CA ALA A 214 12.78 -22.21 11.72
C ALA A 214 13.51 -20.86 11.92
N THR A 215 14.69 -20.89 12.55
CA THR A 215 15.57 -19.71 12.74
C THR A 215 16.05 -19.09 11.42
N GLU A 216 16.13 -19.88 10.35
CA GLU A 216 16.49 -19.39 9.02
C GLU A 216 15.26 -18.89 8.25
N ILE A 217 14.09 -19.51 8.47
CA ILE A 217 12.83 -19.10 7.83
C ILE A 217 12.40 -17.71 8.33
N PHE A 218 12.44 -17.50 9.64
CA PHE A 218 12.04 -16.23 10.25
C PHE A 218 13.15 -15.18 10.26
N GLY A 219 14.32 -15.48 9.67
CA GLY A 219 15.41 -14.53 9.59
C GLY A 219 15.96 -14.09 10.95
N LEU A 220 15.80 -14.89 12.01
CA LEU A 220 16.29 -14.56 13.34
C LEU A 220 17.81 -14.33 13.39
N LYS A 221 18.57 -14.96 12.49
CA LYS A 221 20.00 -14.65 12.25
C LYS A 221 20.22 -13.21 11.80
N ALA A 222 19.23 -12.58 11.18
CA ALA A 222 19.29 -11.18 10.78
C ALA A 222 19.40 -10.22 11.98
N LEU A 223 18.89 -10.62 13.17
CA LEU A 223 19.02 -9.83 14.39
C LEU A 223 20.50 -9.65 14.79
N SER A 224 21.41 -10.51 14.33
CA SER A 224 22.85 -10.30 14.54
C SER A 224 23.37 -9.02 13.88
N LEU A 225 22.71 -8.51 12.83
CA LEU A 225 23.05 -7.24 12.18
C LEU A 225 22.84 -6.03 13.09
N PHE A 226 21.96 -6.13 14.10
CA PHE A 226 21.79 -5.09 15.14
C PHE A 226 23.04 -4.90 16.02
N LYS A 227 24.00 -5.85 16.01
CA LYS A 227 25.28 -5.67 16.69
C LYS A 227 26.16 -4.62 16.03
N ILE A 228 25.95 -4.35 14.74
CA ILE A 228 26.66 -3.32 13.97
C ILE A 228 25.97 -1.97 14.25
N THR A 229 26.67 -1.03 14.88
CA THR A 229 26.09 0.22 15.37
C THR A 229 25.39 1.03 14.27
N ASP A 230 26.00 1.19 13.10
CA ASP A 230 25.46 1.96 11.99
C ASP A 230 24.16 1.34 11.45
N ILE A 231 24.15 0.01 11.30
CA ILE A 231 22.96 -0.73 10.85
C ILE A 231 21.86 -0.61 11.91
N ARG A 232 22.19 -0.73 13.18
CA ARG A 232 21.23 -0.60 14.28
C ARG A 232 20.57 0.78 14.30
N VAL A 233 21.36 1.85 14.24
CA VAL A 233 20.86 3.23 14.20
C VAL A 233 19.96 3.43 12.99
N PHE A 234 20.41 2.98 11.83
CA PHE A 234 19.62 3.05 10.60
C PHE A 234 18.27 2.32 10.71
N LEU A 235 18.27 1.07 11.19
CA LEU A 235 17.05 0.27 11.31
C LEU A 235 16.06 0.85 12.34
N ILE A 236 16.56 1.41 13.45
CA ILE A 236 15.71 2.09 14.43
C ILE A 236 15.07 3.34 13.80
N LEU A 237 15.85 4.17 13.12
CA LEU A 237 15.31 5.33 12.42
C LEU A 237 14.31 4.94 11.33
N LEU A 238 14.55 3.82 10.64
CA LEU A 238 13.68 3.30 9.60
C LEU A 238 12.28 2.91 10.13
N ILE A 239 12.17 2.45 11.38
CA ILE A 239 10.87 2.23 12.04
C ILE A 239 10.07 3.53 12.04
N PHE A 240 10.68 4.61 12.53
CA PHE A 240 10.00 5.92 12.60
C PHE A 240 9.68 6.48 11.20
N MET A 241 10.56 6.28 10.22
CA MET A 241 10.32 6.70 8.84
C MET A 241 9.17 5.89 8.17
N GLY A 242 9.01 4.62 8.55
CA GLY A 242 7.97 3.74 8.02
C GLY A 242 6.54 4.11 8.41
N VAL A 243 6.38 4.94 9.46
CA VAL A 243 5.08 5.42 9.95
C VAL A 243 4.26 6.10 8.86
N CYS A 244 4.90 6.91 7.99
CA CYS A 244 4.21 7.82 7.07
C CYS A 244 3.37 7.13 5.99
N LEU A 245 3.77 5.92 5.54
CA LEU A 245 3.15 5.23 4.41
C LEU A 245 1.69 4.86 4.66
N GLN A 246 1.41 4.20 5.78
CA GLN A 246 0.07 3.69 6.07
C GLN A 246 -0.90 4.79 6.46
N ILE A 247 -0.42 5.91 7.00
CA ILE A 247 -1.23 7.11 7.21
C ILE A 247 -1.86 7.56 5.88
N SER A 248 -1.06 7.63 4.81
CA SER A 248 -1.55 7.99 3.48
C SER A 248 -2.59 6.99 2.95
N ASN A 249 -2.32 5.70 3.06
CA ASN A 249 -3.23 4.67 2.53
C ASN A 249 -4.58 4.64 3.26
N GLY A 250 -4.56 4.82 4.58
CA GLY A 250 -5.77 4.72 5.41
C GLY A 250 -6.63 5.97 5.44
N TYR A 251 -6.03 7.16 5.35
CA TYR A 251 -6.74 8.38 5.73
C TYR A 251 -6.85 9.45 4.65
N VAL A 252 -6.08 9.41 3.57
CA VAL A 252 -6.16 10.46 2.52
C VAL A 252 -7.51 10.44 1.81
N VAL A 253 -8.06 9.29 1.46
CA VAL A 253 -9.37 9.22 0.79
C VAL A 253 -10.51 9.63 1.73
N PRO A 254 -10.61 9.13 2.97
CA PRO A 254 -11.57 9.66 3.96
C PRO A 254 -11.45 11.17 4.18
N PHE A 255 -10.23 11.70 4.23
CA PHE A 255 -9.98 13.14 4.31
C PHE A 255 -10.54 13.91 3.12
N ILE A 256 -10.29 13.46 1.89
CA ILE A 256 -10.83 14.17 0.70
C ILE A 256 -12.35 14.07 0.68
N ASN A 257 -12.92 12.92 1.04
CA ASN A 257 -14.35 12.73 1.07
C ASN A 257 -15.06 13.56 2.15
N HIS A 258 -14.36 14.02 3.23
CA HIS A 258 -15.02 14.85 4.24
C HIS A 258 -15.53 16.19 3.67
N PHE A 259 -14.88 16.70 2.61
CA PHE A 259 -15.32 17.90 1.92
C PHE A 259 -16.72 17.77 1.30
N MET A 260 -17.24 16.54 1.09
CA MET A 260 -18.64 16.32 0.69
C MET A 260 -19.64 16.82 1.75
N GLY A 261 -19.23 16.88 3.02
CA GLY A 261 -20.04 17.44 4.11
C GLY A 261 -19.99 18.96 4.22
N ILE A 262 -19.17 19.63 3.41
CA ILE A 262 -19.03 21.09 3.38
C ILE A 262 -19.77 21.60 2.15
N GLN A 263 -20.83 22.39 2.36
CA GLN A 263 -21.74 22.82 1.30
C GLN A 263 -21.03 23.46 0.09
N GLU A 264 -19.96 24.22 0.35
CA GLU A 264 -19.14 24.87 -0.70
C GLU A 264 -18.49 23.87 -1.65
N TYR A 265 -18.08 22.69 -1.14
CA TYR A 265 -17.27 21.71 -1.88
C TYR A 265 -18.01 20.40 -2.18
N ALA A 266 -19.27 20.27 -1.75
CA ALA A 266 -20.01 19.02 -1.80
C ALA A 266 -20.13 18.41 -3.21
N ASN A 267 -20.19 19.26 -4.24
CA ASN A 267 -20.35 18.86 -5.64
C ASN A 267 -19.07 18.93 -6.47
N ASP A 268 -17.94 19.25 -5.85
CA ASP A 268 -16.67 19.32 -6.57
C ASP A 268 -16.23 17.96 -7.07
N PHE A 269 -15.68 17.92 -8.30
CA PHE A 269 -15.20 16.70 -8.93
C PHE A 269 -14.19 15.93 -8.05
N ILE A 270 -13.26 16.64 -7.42
CA ILE A 270 -12.22 16.03 -6.59
C ILE A 270 -12.80 15.39 -5.33
N THR A 271 -13.78 16.05 -4.71
CA THR A 271 -14.42 15.61 -3.48
C THR A 271 -15.16 14.29 -3.67
N THR A 272 -15.87 14.17 -4.78
CA THR A 272 -16.66 12.98 -5.11
C THR A 272 -15.86 11.88 -5.81
N ASN A 273 -14.66 12.22 -6.31
CA ASN A 273 -13.72 11.31 -6.96
C ASN A 273 -12.36 11.25 -6.22
N ALA A 274 -12.40 11.12 -4.90
CA ALA A 274 -11.20 11.15 -4.04
C ALA A 274 -10.14 10.11 -4.45
N THR A 275 -10.54 8.91 -4.85
CA THR A 275 -9.64 7.86 -5.34
C THR A 275 -8.97 8.23 -6.66
N PHE A 276 -9.66 8.99 -7.52
CA PHE A 276 -9.07 9.52 -8.75
C PHE A 276 -7.93 10.50 -8.44
N LEU A 277 -8.15 11.46 -7.53
CA LEU A 277 -7.08 12.36 -7.08
C LEU A 277 -5.93 11.56 -6.43
N PHE A 278 -6.24 10.59 -5.56
CA PHE A 278 -5.23 9.76 -4.92
C PHE A 278 -4.37 8.97 -5.92
N SER A 279 -4.92 8.61 -7.08
CA SER A 279 -4.19 7.89 -8.12
C SER A 279 -2.99 8.67 -8.69
N LEU A 280 -2.99 10.00 -8.61
CA LEU A 280 -1.85 10.83 -8.96
C LEU A 280 -0.62 10.49 -8.11
N SER A 281 -0.82 10.06 -6.86
CA SER A 281 0.26 9.58 -6.00
C SER A 281 0.94 8.33 -6.59
N GLN A 282 0.16 7.41 -7.14
CA GLN A 282 0.67 6.17 -7.74
C GLN A 282 1.39 6.45 -9.06
N ILE A 283 0.86 7.37 -9.87
CA ILE A 283 1.51 7.82 -11.11
C ILE A 283 2.85 8.49 -10.79
N SER A 284 2.86 9.38 -9.79
CA SER A 284 4.09 10.01 -9.30
C SER A 284 5.11 8.99 -8.78
N GLU A 285 4.65 7.96 -8.07
CA GLU A 285 5.49 6.84 -7.61
C GLU A 285 6.19 6.17 -8.79
N ALA A 286 5.45 5.79 -9.83
CA ALA A 286 6.01 5.15 -11.02
C ALA A 286 7.07 6.02 -11.71
N LEU A 287 6.82 7.32 -11.84
CA LEU A 287 7.76 8.25 -12.46
C LEU A 287 9.01 8.48 -11.60
N CYS A 288 8.84 8.68 -10.30
CA CYS A 288 9.95 8.92 -9.38
C CYS A 288 10.87 7.70 -9.21
N MET A 289 10.35 6.48 -9.39
CA MET A 289 11.16 5.26 -9.36
C MET A 289 12.34 5.33 -10.36
N LEU A 290 12.14 5.97 -11.51
CA LEU A 290 13.18 6.14 -12.54
C LEU A 290 14.28 7.14 -12.13
N LEU A 291 13.98 8.02 -11.18
CA LEU A 291 14.89 9.10 -10.75
C LEU A 291 15.78 8.70 -9.57
N VAL A 292 15.35 7.76 -8.73
CA VAL A 292 16.06 7.39 -7.48
C VAL A 292 17.51 6.99 -7.73
N GLY A 293 17.76 6.14 -8.73
CA GLY A 293 19.11 5.67 -9.05
C GLY A 293 20.06 6.80 -9.44
N LYS A 294 19.56 7.80 -10.20
CA LYS A 294 20.34 9.00 -10.55
C LYS A 294 20.58 9.90 -9.34
N ALA A 295 19.56 10.08 -8.51
CA ALA A 295 19.66 10.87 -7.28
C ALA A 295 20.70 10.28 -6.33
N ILE A 296 20.68 8.96 -6.06
CA ILE A 296 21.65 8.30 -5.19
C ILE A 296 23.08 8.43 -5.71
N LYS A 297 23.30 8.31 -7.03
CA LYS A 297 24.63 8.49 -7.63
C LYS A 297 25.14 9.95 -7.49
N ARG A 298 24.24 10.93 -7.51
CA ARG A 298 24.61 12.36 -7.50
C ARG A 298 24.83 12.92 -6.09
N VAL A 299 23.94 12.58 -5.15
CA VAL A 299 23.92 13.21 -3.81
C VAL A 299 24.11 12.22 -2.65
N GLY A 300 24.17 10.92 -2.92
CA GLY A 300 24.35 9.87 -1.92
C GLY A 300 23.07 9.46 -1.19
N ILE A 301 23.13 8.32 -0.48
CA ILE A 301 21.97 7.70 0.19
C ILE A 301 21.44 8.59 1.31
N ARG A 302 22.31 9.19 2.12
CA ARG A 302 21.93 10.06 3.25
C ARG A 302 21.01 11.20 2.80
N LEU A 303 21.43 11.96 1.79
CA LEU A 303 20.65 13.10 1.31
C LEU A 303 19.36 12.64 0.62
N VAL A 304 19.38 11.53 -0.11
CA VAL A 304 18.16 10.96 -0.74
C VAL A 304 17.11 10.60 0.30
N ILE A 305 17.48 9.90 1.38
CA ILE A 305 16.55 9.56 2.46
C ILE A 305 16.07 10.81 3.21
N THR A 306 16.98 11.76 3.49
CA THR A 306 16.59 13.03 4.11
C THR A 306 15.57 13.78 3.24
N THR A 307 15.81 13.86 1.93
CA THR A 307 14.87 14.47 0.97
C THR A 307 13.51 13.78 0.99
N ALA A 308 13.48 12.43 1.13
CA ALA A 308 12.24 11.69 1.26
C ALA A 308 11.45 12.11 2.52
N MET A 309 12.11 12.30 3.66
CA MET A 309 11.44 12.75 4.89
C MET A 309 10.91 14.17 4.79
N PHE A 310 11.66 15.08 4.16
CA PHE A 310 11.15 16.41 3.86
C PHE A 310 9.97 16.37 2.86
N ALA A 311 10.01 15.46 1.90
CA ALA A 311 8.87 15.24 1.00
C ALA A 311 7.62 14.73 1.75
N TRP A 312 7.78 13.86 2.76
CA TRP A 312 6.68 13.46 3.65
C TRP A 312 6.15 14.64 4.47
N CYS A 313 7.03 15.49 5.00
CA CYS A 313 6.65 16.72 5.71
C CYS A 313 5.81 17.64 4.81
N LEU A 314 6.28 17.91 3.58
CA LEU A 314 5.57 18.75 2.62
C LEU A 314 4.24 18.09 2.20
N ARG A 315 4.20 16.76 1.99
CA ARG A 315 2.96 16.05 1.66
C ARG A 315 1.88 16.27 2.70
N PHE A 316 2.20 16.04 3.97
CA PHE A 316 1.24 16.22 5.06
C PHE A 316 0.92 17.70 5.30
N GLY A 317 1.90 18.60 5.19
CA GLY A 317 1.66 20.04 5.26
C GLY A 317 0.69 20.51 4.17
N PHE A 318 0.86 20.06 2.92
CA PHE A 318 -0.04 20.37 1.82
C PHE A 318 -1.45 19.79 2.02
N LEU A 319 -1.60 18.60 2.63
CA LEU A 319 -2.90 18.08 3.01
C LEU A 319 -3.56 18.95 4.10
N GLY A 320 -2.76 19.46 5.05
CA GLY A 320 -3.27 20.29 6.15
C GLY A 320 -3.81 21.67 5.71
N ILE A 321 -3.26 22.23 4.61
CA ILE A 321 -3.70 23.54 4.09
C ILE A 321 -4.52 23.43 2.82
N GLY A 322 -4.61 22.23 2.21
CA GLY A 322 -5.32 21.99 0.95
C GLY A 322 -6.81 21.84 1.13
N ASN A 323 -7.56 22.38 0.18
CA ASN A 323 -9.02 22.20 0.05
C ASN A 323 -9.41 22.14 -1.44
N PRO A 324 -10.63 21.70 -1.79
CA PRO A 324 -11.07 21.60 -3.19
C PRO A 324 -11.17 22.94 -3.93
N GLY A 325 -11.31 24.07 -3.20
CA GLY A 325 -11.39 25.40 -3.76
C GLY A 325 -10.01 26.03 -4.06
N SER A 326 -9.71 27.14 -3.42
CA SER A 326 -8.44 27.88 -3.60
C SER A 326 -7.19 27.07 -3.22
N GLY A 327 -7.34 26.05 -2.36
CA GLY A 327 -6.30 25.16 -1.92
C GLY A 327 -6.09 23.90 -2.78
N LEU A 328 -6.79 23.74 -3.91
CA LEU A 328 -6.72 22.55 -4.76
C LEU A 328 -5.28 22.25 -5.24
N ILE A 329 -4.51 23.30 -5.52
CA ILE A 329 -3.10 23.14 -5.93
C ILE A 329 -2.27 22.39 -4.87
N PHE A 330 -2.52 22.63 -3.58
CA PHE A 330 -1.81 21.95 -2.49
C PHE A 330 -2.22 20.48 -2.41
N LEU A 331 -3.50 20.13 -2.63
CA LEU A 331 -3.93 18.73 -2.72
C LEU A 331 -3.21 18.02 -3.85
N ILE A 332 -3.15 18.63 -5.04
CA ILE A 332 -2.45 18.05 -6.20
C ILE A 332 -0.94 17.91 -5.92
N LEU A 333 -0.29 18.96 -5.40
CA LEU A 333 1.13 18.91 -5.04
C LEU A 333 1.43 17.83 -4.00
N SER A 334 0.55 17.64 -3.02
CA SER A 334 0.66 16.55 -2.05
C SER A 334 0.66 15.19 -2.74
N MET A 335 -0.19 14.97 -3.74
CA MET A 335 -0.21 13.70 -4.48
C MET A 335 1.07 13.51 -5.31
N LEU A 336 1.55 14.56 -5.98
CA LEU A 336 2.73 14.47 -6.83
C LEU A 336 4.03 14.26 -6.04
N ILE A 337 4.16 14.86 -4.85
CA ILE A 337 5.36 14.70 -4.03
C ILE A 337 5.49 13.31 -3.40
N TYR A 338 4.41 12.53 -3.35
CA TYR A 338 4.39 11.18 -2.79
C TYR A 338 5.43 10.26 -3.43
N GLY A 339 5.63 10.36 -4.75
CA GLY A 339 6.61 9.52 -5.45
C GLY A 339 8.04 9.72 -4.93
N ILE A 340 8.42 10.97 -4.62
CA ILE A 340 9.71 11.27 -3.99
C ILE A 340 9.71 10.73 -2.56
N ALA A 341 8.68 11.03 -1.78
CA ALA A 341 8.58 10.64 -0.39
C ALA A 341 8.71 9.12 -0.18
N PHE A 342 8.01 8.32 -0.99
CA PHE A 342 7.99 6.87 -0.86
C PHE A 342 9.21 6.19 -1.50
N ASN A 343 9.49 6.46 -2.79
CA ASN A 343 10.54 5.73 -3.52
C ASN A 343 11.94 6.07 -3.03
N PHE A 344 12.22 7.34 -2.70
CA PHE A 344 13.53 7.75 -2.22
C PHE A 344 13.82 7.10 -0.87
N LEU A 345 12.82 7.00 0.00
CA LEU A 345 12.98 6.28 1.26
C LEU A 345 13.16 4.77 1.03
N SER A 346 12.24 4.13 0.32
CA SER A 346 12.19 2.67 0.16
C SER A 346 13.43 2.14 -0.57
N ILE A 347 13.71 2.65 -1.78
CA ILE A 347 14.79 2.14 -2.63
C ILE A 347 16.16 2.45 -2.02
N ALA A 348 16.35 3.66 -1.46
CA ALA A 348 17.62 4.02 -0.84
C ALA A 348 17.90 3.17 0.42
N SER A 349 16.86 2.83 1.20
CA SER A 349 17.00 1.95 2.37
C SER A 349 17.44 0.54 2.00
N HIS A 350 16.82 -0.02 0.96
CA HIS A 350 17.21 -1.32 0.43
C HIS A 350 18.63 -1.32 -0.11
N LEU A 351 19.02 -0.27 -0.84
CA LEU A 351 20.37 -0.17 -1.40
C LEU A 351 21.44 0.05 -0.33
N TYR A 352 21.14 0.80 0.75
CA TYR A 352 22.03 0.94 1.90
C TYR A 352 22.34 -0.41 2.52
N MET A 353 21.31 -1.20 2.83
CA MET A 353 21.50 -2.52 3.42
C MET A 353 22.22 -3.48 2.48
N GLU A 354 21.98 -3.42 1.18
CA GLU A 354 22.71 -4.21 0.21
C GLU A 354 24.22 -3.94 0.22
N ARG A 355 24.61 -2.65 0.36
CA ARG A 355 26.03 -2.25 0.43
C ARG A 355 26.70 -2.60 1.75
N ARG A 356 25.97 -2.58 2.87
CA ARG A 356 26.51 -2.81 4.22
C ARG A 356 26.52 -4.28 4.64
N CYS A 357 25.73 -5.12 4.01
CA CYS A 357 25.64 -6.54 4.33
C CYS A 357 26.64 -7.36 3.50
N SER A 358 27.27 -8.37 4.13
CA SER A 358 28.02 -9.40 3.41
C SER A 358 27.13 -10.19 2.47
N GLU A 359 27.68 -10.82 1.42
CA GLU A 359 26.91 -11.61 0.44
C GLU A 359 25.97 -12.64 1.09
N LYS A 360 26.40 -13.28 2.18
CA LYS A 360 25.61 -14.27 2.93
C LYS A 360 24.40 -13.64 3.64
N ASN A 361 24.48 -12.36 4.00
CA ASN A 361 23.48 -11.66 4.82
C ASN A 361 22.61 -10.66 4.03
N LYS A 362 22.86 -10.46 2.74
CA LYS A 362 22.10 -9.52 1.90
C LYS A 362 20.60 -9.76 1.97
N GLY A 363 20.14 -11.01 1.80
CA GLY A 363 18.73 -11.36 1.88
C GLY A 363 18.11 -11.06 3.25
N PHE A 364 18.85 -11.33 4.33
CA PHE A 364 18.40 -11.00 5.68
C PHE A 364 18.32 -9.48 5.91
N GLY A 365 19.30 -8.74 5.39
CA GLY A 365 19.30 -7.27 5.46
C GLY A 365 18.08 -6.65 4.76
N GLN A 366 17.73 -7.16 3.58
CA GLN A 366 16.53 -6.75 2.85
C GLN A 366 15.24 -7.05 3.63
N GLY A 367 15.18 -8.24 4.23
CA GLY A 367 14.07 -8.63 5.11
C GLY A 367 13.93 -7.70 6.33
N LEU A 368 15.03 -7.29 6.94
CA LEU A 368 15.01 -6.34 8.06
C LEU A 368 14.49 -4.95 7.64
N VAL A 369 14.87 -4.44 6.47
CA VAL A 369 14.31 -3.18 5.95
C VAL A 369 12.79 -3.27 5.86
N MET A 370 12.26 -4.33 5.23
CA MET A 370 10.82 -4.53 5.12
C MET A 370 10.14 -4.69 6.49
N MET A 371 10.75 -5.45 7.39
CA MET A 371 10.22 -5.68 8.73
C MET A 371 10.16 -4.39 9.56
N MET A 372 11.22 -3.58 9.53
CA MET A 372 11.29 -2.34 10.30
C MET A 372 10.36 -1.26 9.73
N SER A 373 10.35 -1.04 8.40
CA SER A 373 9.54 0.01 7.79
C SER A 373 8.07 -0.39 7.62
N ASN A 374 7.81 -1.47 6.85
CA ASN A 374 6.45 -1.85 6.47
C ASN A 374 5.76 -2.75 7.50
N GLY A 375 6.53 -3.43 8.36
CA GLY A 375 6.01 -4.21 9.47
C GLY A 375 5.81 -3.33 10.71
N ILE A 376 6.87 -3.13 11.48
CA ILE A 376 6.82 -2.48 12.79
C ILE A 376 6.44 -1.01 12.64
N GLY A 377 7.16 -0.25 11.80
CA GLY A 377 6.94 1.18 11.62
C GLY A 377 5.52 1.49 11.12
N ALA A 378 5.06 0.77 10.11
CA ALA A 378 3.73 0.95 9.56
C ALA A 378 2.63 0.58 10.55
N THR A 379 2.79 -0.52 11.31
CA THR A 379 1.80 -0.98 12.31
C THR A 379 1.64 0.03 13.45
N PHE A 380 2.74 0.39 14.13
CA PHE A 380 2.66 1.36 15.23
C PHE A 380 2.31 2.76 14.72
N GLY A 381 2.77 3.10 13.52
CA GLY A 381 2.47 4.39 12.90
C GLY A 381 0.99 4.58 12.63
N ILE A 382 0.32 3.63 12.00
CA ILE A 382 -1.11 3.76 11.70
C ILE A 382 -1.97 3.73 12.98
N MET A 383 -1.55 2.97 14.00
CA MET A 383 -2.24 2.96 15.30
C MET A 383 -2.15 4.32 15.99
N GLY A 384 -0.95 4.91 16.06
CA GLY A 384 -0.76 6.26 16.60
C GLY A 384 -1.49 7.33 15.79
N ALA A 385 -1.46 7.22 14.46
CA ALA A 385 -2.19 8.13 13.58
C ALA A 385 -3.70 8.03 13.78
N GLY A 386 -4.23 6.82 13.92
CA GLY A 386 -5.65 6.61 14.23
C GLY A 386 -6.07 7.28 15.54
N ALA A 387 -5.26 7.16 16.58
CA ALA A 387 -5.53 7.83 17.86
C ALA A 387 -5.54 9.36 17.71
N ILE A 388 -4.57 9.94 16.98
CA ILE A 388 -4.51 11.38 16.70
C ILE A 388 -5.73 11.82 15.90
N ILE A 389 -6.03 11.15 14.78
CA ILE A 389 -7.15 11.54 13.92
C ILE A 389 -8.48 11.42 14.66
N ASN A 390 -8.71 10.35 15.42
CA ASN A 390 -9.93 10.15 16.21
C ASN A 390 -10.10 11.18 17.34
N ALA A 391 -9.03 11.85 17.76
CA ALA A 391 -9.12 12.96 18.71
C ALA A 391 -9.66 14.24 18.07
N PHE A 392 -9.41 14.47 16.78
CA PHE A 392 -9.84 15.67 16.06
C PHE A 392 -11.04 15.44 15.14
N CYS A 393 -11.31 14.22 14.73
CA CYS A 393 -12.32 13.88 13.73
C CYS A 393 -13.23 12.76 14.22
N ARG A 394 -14.50 12.77 13.76
CA ARG A 394 -15.51 11.76 14.09
C ARG A 394 -16.33 11.40 12.86
N TRP A 395 -16.87 10.18 12.85
CA TRP A 395 -17.77 9.73 11.81
C TRP A 395 -19.19 10.22 12.11
N GLU A 396 -19.73 11.06 11.24
CA GLU A 396 -21.03 11.68 11.36
C GLU A 396 -21.93 11.37 10.15
N LEU A 397 -23.24 11.34 10.38
CA LEU A 397 -24.24 11.23 9.32
C LEU A 397 -24.53 12.62 8.80
N ILE A 398 -24.19 12.88 7.55
CA ILE A 398 -24.34 14.19 6.89
C ILE A 398 -25.24 14.03 5.68
N GLU A 399 -26.22 14.90 5.55
CA GLU A 399 -27.01 15.02 4.33
C GLU A 399 -26.19 15.79 3.28
N VAL A 400 -25.59 15.03 2.35
CA VAL A 400 -24.72 15.59 1.29
C VAL A 400 -25.53 16.16 0.12
N LYS A 401 -26.76 15.67 -0.07
CA LYS A 401 -27.76 16.15 -1.05
C LYS A 401 -29.16 15.92 -0.49
N PRO A 402 -30.20 16.63 -0.98
CA PRO A 402 -31.55 16.39 -0.52
C PRO A 402 -31.93 14.92 -0.57
N GLY A 403 -32.24 14.34 0.60
CA GLY A 403 -32.61 12.94 0.76
C GLY A 403 -31.43 11.94 0.70
N VAL A 404 -30.17 12.39 0.56
CA VAL A 404 -28.98 11.53 0.50
C VAL A 404 -28.10 11.74 1.73
N VAL A 405 -28.23 10.84 2.70
CA VAL A 405 -27.41 10.86 3.93
C VAL A 405 -26.22 9.93 3.77
N MET A 406 -25.03 10.44 4.04
CA MET A 406 -23.78 9.69 3.99
C MET A 406 -23.04 9.78 5.33
N ARG A 407 -22.34 8.71 5.69
CA ARG A 407 -21.45 8.73 6.85
C ARG A 407 -20.08 9.22 6.41
N LEU A 408 -19.67 10.38 6.90
CA LEU A 408 -18.43 11.05 6.55
C LEU A 408 -17.56 11.25 7.80
N PHE A 409 -16.24 11.31 7.61
CA PHE A 409 -15.28 11.50 8.69
C PHE A 409 -15.01 12.99 8.88
N MET A 410 -15.87 13.66 9.64
CA MET A 410 -15.88 15.12 9.83
C MET A 410 -14.96 15.54 10.98
N GLY A 411 -14.41 16.75 10.91
CA GLY A 411 -13.61 17.35 11.98
C GLY A 411 -12.47 18.23 11.51
N GLN A 412 -11.53 18.47 12.40
CA GLN A 412 -10.40 19.41 12.20
C GLN A 412 -9.17 18.67 11.65
N TRP A 413 -9.25 18.23 10.42
CA TRP A 413 -8.20 17.45 9.74
C TRP A 413 -6.87 18.19 9.63
N GLU A 414 -6.89 19.52 9.52
CA GLU A 414 -5.71 20.36 9.42
C GLU A 414 -4.73 20.12 10.57
N TYR A 415 -5.21 20.00 11.80
CA TYR A 415 -4.36 19.73 12.96
C TYR A 415 -3.69 18.37 12.89
N ALA A 416 -4.43 17.33 12.51
CA ALA A 416 -3.87 15.99 12.35
C ALA A 416 -2.77 15.98 11.29
N TRP A 417 -3.01 16.58 10.12
CA TRP A 417 -2.02 16.63 9.05
C TRP A 417 -0.79 17.45 9.42
N LEU A 418 -0.94 18.58 10.13
CA LEU A 418 0.18 19.38 10.60
C LEU A 418 1.01 18.63 11.64
N ILE A 419 0.40 17.88 12.55
CA ILE A 419 1.11 17.00 13.50
C ILE A 419 1.94 15.96 12.74
N PHE A 420 1.38 15.30 11.71
CA PHE A 420 2.13 14.34 10.90
C PHE A 420 3.26 15.02 10.09
N GLY A 421 3.04 16.24 9.60
CA GLY A 421 4.06 17.04 8.95
C GLY A 421 5.22 17.36 9.89
N GLY A 422 4.91 17.82 11.10
CA GLY A 422 5.89 18.10 12.16
C GLY A 422 6.67 16.84 12.57
N TYR A 423 5.98 15.71 12.72
CA TYR A 423 6.60 14.41 12.97
C TYR A 423 7.61 14.05 11.87
N ALA A 424 7.22 14.11 10.60
CA ALA A 424 8.10 13.79 9.48
C ALA A 424 9.31 14.72 9.41
N LEU A 425 9.14 16.01 9.73
CA LEU A 425 10.22 17.00 9.81
C LEU A 425 11.24 16.63 10.89
N ILE A 426 10.76 16.34 12.10
CA ILE A 426 11.61 15.98 13.24
C ILE A 426 12.43 14.72 12.92
N ILE A 427 11.77 13.67 12.41
CA ILE A 427 12.46 12.43 12.05
C ILE A 427 13.47 12.66 10.90
N GLY A 428 13.14 13.51 9.94
CA GLY A 428 14.06 13.88 8.86
C GLY A 428 15.32 14.60 9.39
N ILE A 429 15.16 15.52 10.33
CA ILE A 429 16.28 16.22 10.99
C ILE A 429 17.12 15.23 11.83
N LEU A 430 16.46 14.39 12.63
CA LEU A 430 17.15 13.37 13.42
C LEU A 430 17.94 12.40 12.53
N PHE A 431 17.35 11.95 11.43
CA PHE A 431 18.06 11.10 10.47
C PHE A 431 19.28 11.82 9.89
N PHE A 432 19.12 13.07 9.46
CA PHE A 432 20.23 13.87 8.92
C PHE A 432 21.37 14.06 9.93
N CYS A 433 21.06 14.27 11.20
CA CYS A 433 22.07 14.45 12.25
C CYS A 433 22.76 13.15 12.68
N MET A 434 21.97 12.08 12.84
CA MET A 434 22.47 10.83 13.44
C MET A 434 23.06 9.85 12.42
N PHE A 435 22.53 9.85 11.19
CA PHE A 435 22.98 8.92 10.15
C PHE A 435 24.18 9.51 9.41
N ARG A 436 25.31 8.80 9.48
CA ARG A 436 26.54 9.12 8.72
C ARG A 436 26.78 8.03 7.70
N ASP A 437 26.79 8.39 6.42
CA ASP A 437 27.21 7.47 5.35
C ASP A 437 28.73 7.63 5.19
N GLU A 438 29.49 6.72 5.79
CA GLU A 438 30.97 6.78 5.74
C GLU A 438 31.56 6.40 4.38
N ASN A 439 30.74 5.94 3.43
CA ASN A 439 31.15 5.60 2.08
C ASN A 439 30.85 6.74 1.08
N LYS A 440 31.57 7.86 1.21
CA LYS A 440 31.85 8.73 0.07
C LYS A 440 33.09 8.16 -0.66
N ALA A 441 32.89 7.18 -1.50
CA ALA A 441 33.83 6.82 -2.55
C ALA A 441 33.06 6.12 -3.68
#